data_3a6f46c02b18495f9c7c794ea171ce9d
#
_entry.id   3a6f46c02b18495f9c7c794ea171ce9d
#
_cell.length_a   1.000
_cell.length_b   1.000
_cell.length_c   1.000
_cell.angle_alpha   90.00
_cell.angle_beta   90.00
_cell.angle_gamma   90.00
#
_symmetry.space_group_name_H-M   'P 1'
#
loop_
_entity.id
_entity.type
_entity.pdbx_description
1 polymer ?
#
loop_
_entity_poly.entity_id
_entity_poly.type
_entity_poly.pdbx_seq_one_letter_code
_entity_poly.pdbx_strand_id
1 'polypeptide(L)'
;MTKDEQIKSYMDLLLHTNNLFGWIYDEHMQMLFTTYPGDDYQGFDALFQLQVPPALNGGLPSHPRFIYSFFNLAWLIDFEIVDNQLKKFYVLGPTFTGENSELVKAMDQRNLSIKTKANVSKLLTSLPIVASNVMMSYASQLHYLISGTAIDINTIESVQNKGNYENPSIVPSSQQHHGIWASEQEFLRLFKDGNPDYSKALQNSSHLSNGVKHNPKNSLRAAKNNAFVLLTLISRAAIEGGVSPNVAYDLCDFYGQRIEDSVSLDDNGTVIEEMQTVYFQKVCEAKHTDGISPIVKNCCDYIGVHINEKLSIG
;
A
#
# COMPACT_ATOMS: atom_id res chain seq x y z
N MET A 1 18.84 11.41 31.74
CA MET A 1 17.64 10.70 31.33
C MET A 1 18.00 9.25 31.22
N THR A 2 17.33 8.38 31.93
CA THR A 2 17.54 6.93 31.87
C THR A 2 17.04 6.38 30.53
N LYS A 3 17.45 5.17 30.16
CA LYS A 3 16.96 4.48 28.94
C LYS A 3 15.42 4.39 28.93
N ASP A 4 14.83 3.97 30.06
CA ASP A 4 13.38 3.87 30.19
C ASP A 4 12.66 5.22 30.02
N GLU A 5 13.24 6.31 30.53
CA GLU A 5 12.69 7.66 30.33
C GLU A 5 12.78 8.11 28.87
N GLN A 6 13.85 7.76 28.17
CA GLN A 6 14.01 8.07 26.74
C GLN A 6 12.96 7.35 25.90
N ILE A 7 12.75 6.06 26.16
CA ILE A 7 11.76 5.26 25.44
C ILE A 7 10.34 5.78 25.70
N LYS A 8 10.00 6.09 26.96
CA LYS A 8 8.70 6.67 27.31
C LYS A 8 8.48 8.03 26.63
N SER A 9 9.48 8.91 26.66
CA SER A 9 9.41 10.20 25.97
C SER A 9 9.23 10.04 24.46
N TYR A 10 9.88 9.03 23.85
CA TYR A 10 9.69 8.73 22.43
C TYR A 10 8.26 8.25 22.14
N MET A 11 7.71 7.36 22.96
CA MET A 11 6.33 6.91 22.84
C MET A 11 5.32 8.05 23.03
N ASP A 12 5.55 8.96 23.97
CA ASP A 12 4.73 10.16 24.16
C ASP A 12 4.80 11.10 22.95
N LEU A 13 5.96 11.25 22.34
CA LEU A 13 6.11 12.02 21.09
C LEU A 13 5.26 11.40 19.97
N LEU A 14 5.29 10.08 19.79
CA LEU A 14 4.49 9.40 18.78
C LEU A 14 2.98 9.51 19.03
N LEU A 15 2.55 9.51 20.28
CA LEU A 15 1.17 9.79 20.64
C LEU A 15 0.75 11.19 20.17
N HIS A 16 1.54 12.22 20.50
CA HIS A 16 1.17 13.61 20.21
C HIS A 16 1.28 13.97 18.72
N THR A 17 2.18 13.33 17.98
CA THR A 17 2.40 13.64 16.56
C THR A 17 1.53 12.81 15.61
N ASN A 18 1.25 11.55 15.96
CA ASN A 18 0.61 10.58 15.05
C ASN A 18 -0.57 9.85 15.68
N ASN A 19 -0.97 10.20 16.90
CA ASN A 19 -1.98 9.49 17.70
C ASN A 19 -1.67 7.97 17.84
N LEU A 20 -0.38 7.63 17.84
CA LEU A 20 0.11 6.25 17.90
C LEU A 20 0.42 5.88 19.36
N PHE A 21 -0.24 4.83 19.86
CA PHE A 21 -0.06 4.39 21.25
C PHE A 21 1.20 3.56 21.42
N GLY A 22 1.86 3.74 22.55
CA GLY A 22 2.99 2.95 23.03
C GLY A 22 2.61 2.13 24.26
N TRP A 23 3.15 0.92 24.35
CA TRP A 23 2.92 -0.02 25.45
C TRP A 23 4.23 -0.69 25.85
N ILE A 24 4.41 -0.95 27.13
CA ILE A 24 5.55 -1.71 27.66
C ILE A 24 4.99 -2.85 28.49
N TYR A 25 5.41 -4.06 28.20
CA TYR A 25 5.05 -5.28 28.92
C TYR A 25 6.29 -5.94 29.51
N ASP A 26 6.14 -6.66 30.62
CA ASP A 26 7.17 -7.54 31.15
C ASP A 26 7.24 -8.90 30.41
N GLU A 27 8.14 -9.76 30.85
CA GLU A 27 8.32 -11.11 30.32
C GLU A 27 7.09 -12.02 30.48
N HIS A 28 6.18 -11.68 31.40
CA HIS A 28 4.92 -12.39 31.67
C HIS A 28 3.72 -11.77 30.94
N MET A 29 3.95 -10.85 30.00
CA MET A 29 2.93 -10.11 29.27
C MET A 29 2.04 -9.23 30.17
N GLN A 30 2.54 -8.82 31.35
CA GLN A 30 1.84 -7.85 32.17
C GLN A 30 2.22 -6.42 31.74
N MET A 31 1.23 -5.57 31.56
CA MET A 31 1.45 -4.19 31.13
C MET A 31 2.08 -3.37 32.24
N LEU A 32 3.24 -2.80 31.96
CA LEU A 32 4.00 -1.93 32.87
C LEU A 32 3.72 -0.44 32.61
N PHE A 33 3.43 -0.08 31.36
CA PHE A 33 3.26 1.32 30.95
C PHE A 33 2.46 1.40 29.65
N THR A 34 1.67 2.46 29.50
CA THR A 34 1.04 2.83 28.24
C THR A 34 0.94 4.36 28.10
N THR A 35 0.97 4.84 26.88
CA THR A 35 0.66 6.24 26.53
C THR A 35 -0.84 6.43 26.21
N TYR A 36 -1.64 5.37 26.21
CA TYR A 36 -3.09 5.48 26.00
C TYR A 36 -3.72 6.35 27.08
N PRO A 37 -4.48 7.41 26.71
CA PRO A 37 -4.92 8.42 27.68
C PRO A 37 -6.14 8.02 28.52
N GLY A 38 -6.77 6.87 28.24
CA GLY A 38 -7.99 6.42 28.90
C GLY A 38 -7.75 5.29 29.90
N ASP A 39 -8.64 5.18 30.89
CA ASP A 39 -8.64 4.07 31.86
C ASP A 39 -9.21 2.78 31.24
N ASP A 40 -9.80 2.86 30.04
CA ASP A 40 -10.44 1.73 29.35
C ASP A 40 -9.49 0.98 28.38
N TYR A 41 -8.16 1.07 28.62
CA TYR A 41 -7.13 0.41 27.85
C TYR A 41 -7.27 -1.12 27.77
N GLN A 42 -8.04 -1.72 28.67
CA GLN A 42 -8.25 -3.18 28.77
C GLN A 42 -8.74 -3.79 27.45
N GLY A 43 -9.46 -3.01 26.63
CA GLY A 43 -9.89 -3.46 25.30
C GLY A 43 -8.73 -3.64 24.32
N PHE A 44 -7.74 -2.75 24.34
CA PHE A 44 -6.52 -2.86 23.53
C PHE A 44 -5.60 -3.95 24.06
N ASP A 45 -5.44 -4.04 25.37
CA ASP A 45 -4.66 -5.12 25.98
C ASP A 45 -5.25 -6.49 25.64
N ALA A 46 -6.56 -6.66 25.70
CA ALA A 46 -7.22 -7.90 25.28
C ALA A 46 -7.01 -8.21 23.78
N LEU A 47 -7.03 -7.20 22.91
CA LEU A 47 -6.70 -7.36 21.49
C LEU A 47 -5.24 -7.77 21.28
N PHE A 48 -4.32 -7.15 22.02
CA PHE A 48 -2.90 -7.49 21.99
C PHE A 48 -2.67 -8.94 22.44
N GLN A 49 -3.20 -9.32 23.61
CA GLN A 49 -3.07 -10.67 24.17
C GLN A 49 -3.65 -11.76 23.25
N LEU A 50 -4.72 -11.44 22.54
CA LEU A 50 -5.35 -12.38 21.60
C LEU A 50 -4.55 -12.58 20.29
N GLN A 51 -3.87 -11.53 19.84
CA GLN A 51 -3.34 -11.49 18.47
C GLN A 51 -1.83 -11.65 18.40
N VAL A 52 -1.11 -11.14 19.38
CA VAL A 52 0.35 -11.02 19.32
C VAL A 52 1.09 -12.22 19.87
N PRO A 53 0.79 -12.75 21.06
CA PRO A 53 1.53 -13.88 21.61
C PRO A 53 1.62 -15.11 20.69
N PRO A 54 0.52 -15.51 19.99
CA PRO A 54 0.60 -16.62 19.04
C PRO A 54 1.57 -16.36 17.87
N ALA A 55 1.78 -15.11 17.49
CA ALA A 55 2.69 -14.74 16.41
C ALA A 55 4.17 -14.70 16.84
N LEU A 56 4.44 -14.78 18.14
CA LEU A 56 5.80 -14.81 18.71
C LEU A 56 6.36 -16.23 18.90
N ASN A 57 5.56 -17.26 18.63
CA ASN A 57 6.01 -18.64 18.72
C ASN A 57 7.13 -18.93 17.74
N GLY A 58 8.35 -19.16 18.20
CA GLY A 58 9.50 -19.44 17.30
C GLY A 58 10.88 -19.15 17.90
N GLY A 59 10.99 -18.84 19.17
CA GLY A 59 12.24 -18.50 19.84
C GLY A 59 12.40 -17.02 20.15
N LEU A 60 13.49 -16.65 20.82
CA LEU A 60 13.78 -15.25 21.17
C LEU A 60 14.09 -14.47 19.89
N PRO A 61 13.29 -13.45 19.56
CA PRO A 61 13.52 -12.65 18.36
C PRO A 61 14.71 -11.72 18.56
N SER A 62 15.56 -11.61 17.56
CA SER A 62 16.74 -10.73 17.58
C SER A 62 16.45 -9.32 17.04
N HIS A 63 15.30 -9.13 16.40
CA HIS A 63 14.92 -7.90 15.69
C HIS A 63 13.45 -7.54 15.93
N PRO A 64 13.07 -6.27 15.73
CA PRO A 64 11.66 -5.87 15.76
C PRO A 64 10.82 -6.67 14.79
N ARG A 65 9.56 -6.86 15.13
CA ARG A 65 8.58 -7.54 14.29
C ARG A 65 7.37 -6.68 14.04
N PHE A 66 6.90 -6.70 12.80
CA PHE A 66 5.66 -6.08 12.40
C PHE A 66 4.58 -7.15 12.26
N ILE A 67 3.58 -7.12 13.11
CA ILE A 67 2.54 -8.17 13.19
C ILE A 67 1.24 -7.62 12.62
N TYR A 68 0.77 -8.25 11.53
CA TYR A 68 -0.53 -7.98 10.95
C TYR A 68 -1.58 -8.91 11.57
N SER A 69 -2.66 -8.33 12.05
CA SER A 69 -3.74 -9.04 12.72
C SER A 69 -5.02 -9.12 11.89
N PHE A 70 -6.01 -9.87 12.39
CA PHE A 70 -7.25 -10.20 11.69
C PHE A 70 -8.16 -9.01 11.33
N PHE A 71 -8.03 -7.89 12.01
CA PHE A 71 -8.90 -6.73 11.84
C PHE A 71 -8.24 -5.63 11.01
N ASN A 72 -7.32 -5.98 10.10
CA ASN A 72 -6.49 -5.02 9.40
C ASN A 72 -5.72 -4.10 10.37
N LEU A 73 -5.39 -4.63 11.55
CA LEU A 73 -4.57 -3.95 12.54
C LEU A 73 -3.13 -4.40 12.39
N ALA A 74 -2.21 -3.48 12.60
CA ALA A 74 -0.80 -3.77 12.68
C ALA A 74 -0.24 -3.34 14.03
N TRP A 75 0.68 -4.14 14.54
CA TRP A 75 1.43 -3.94 15.76
C TRP A 75 2.90 -4.01 15.45
N LEU A 76 3.67 -3.06 15.92
CA LEU A 76 5.11 -3.13 15.91
C LEU A 76 5.58 -3.56 17.30
N ILE A 77 6.44 -4.57 17.36
CA ILE A 77 6.94 -5.12 18.63
C ILE A 77 8.46 -5.18 18.59
N ASP A 78 9.08 -4.72 19.64
CA ASP A 78 10.51 -4.86 19.85
C ASP A 78 10.79 -5.43 21.25
N PHE A 79 11.99 -5.94 21.47
CA PHE A 79 12.32 -6.81 22.58
C PHE A 79 13.56 -6.31 23.32
N GLU A 80 13.50 -6.26 24.63
CA GLU A 80 14.68 -6.10 25.46
C GLU A 80 15.14 -7.46 25.94
N ILE A 81 16.31 -7.88 25.46
CA ILE A 81 16.94 -9.15 25.79
C ILE A 81 18.23 -8.86 26.56
N VAL A 82 18.32 -9.41 27.76
CA VAL A 82 19.51 -9.31 28.62
C VAL A 82 19.92 -10.72 29.01
N ASP A 83 21.19 -11.06 28.85
CA ASP A 83 21.75 -12.39 29.15
C ASP A 83 20.97 -13.54 28.48
N ASN A 84 20.56 -13.35 27.24
CA ASN A 84 19.77 -14.30 26.44
C ASN A 84 18.38 -14.60 27.06
N GLN A 85 17.85 -13.68 27.86
CA GLN A 85 16.51 -13.75 28.44
C GLN A 85 15.72 -12.51 28.07
N LEU A 86 14.47 -12.72 27.66
CA LEU A 86 13.54 -11.64 27.43
C LEU A 86 13.22 -10.95 28.76
N LYS A 87 13.26 -9.63 28.78
CA LYS A 87 12.94 -8.81 29.97
C LYS A 87 11.70 -7.96 29.77
N LYS A 88 11.57 -7.36 28.58
CA LYS A 88 10.44 -6.48 28.26
C LYS A 88 10.07 -6.59 26.80
N PHE A 89 8.81 -6.31 26.51
CA PHE A 89 8.30 -6.03 25.19
C PHE A 89 7.96 -4.54 25.08
N TYR A 90 8.34 -3.96 23.97
CA TYR A 90 7.97 -2.59 23.61
C TYR A 90 7.08 -2.65 22.37
N VAL A 91 5.89 -2.08 22.46
CA VAL A 91 4.86 -2.20 21.43
C VAL A 91 4.41 -0.82 20.99
N LEU A 92 4.33 -0.61 19.68
CA LEU A 92 3.66 0.54 19.09
C LEU A 92 2.44 0.06 18.31
N GLY A 93 1.33 0.74 18.50
CA GLY A 93 0.08 0.39 17.84
C GLY A 93 -1.09 0.22 18.82
N PRO A 94 -2.21 -0.33 18.37
CA PRO A 94 -2.45 -0.77 17.00
C PRO A 94 -2.62 0.41 16.04
N THR A 95 -2.35 0.15 14.75
CA THR A 95 -2.66 1.07 13.66
C THR A 95 -3.45 0.33 12.58
N PHE A 96 -4.26 1.04 11.81
CA PHE A 96 -4.92 0.44 10.66
C PHE A 96 -3.98 0.33 9.46
N THR A 97 -4.10 -0.80 8.75
CA THR A 97 -3.39 -1.05 7.48
C THR A 97 -4.31 -0.99 6.27
N GLY A 98 -5.60 -0.67 6.46
CA GLY A 98 -6.60 -0.63 5.40
C GLY A 98 -7.90 0.03 5.86
N GLU A 99 -8.91 0.05 4.98
CA GLU A 99 -10.20 0.67 5.28
C GLU A 99 -11.00 -0.09 6.36
N ASN A 100 -11.69 0.67 7.21
CA ASN A 100 -12.53 0.16 8.30
C ASN A 100 -13.77 -0.63 7.84
N SER A 101 -14.15 -0.57 6.57
CA SER A 101 -15.39 -1.17 6.06
C SER A 101 -15.47 -2.70 6.20
N GLU A 102 -14.33 -3.38 6.23
CA GLU A 102 -14.25 -4.84 6.40
C GLU A 102 -14.31 -5.29 7.87
N LEU A 103 -14.07 -4.36 8.79
CA LEU A 103 -13.98 -4.63 10.22
C LEU A 103 -15.29 -5.14 10.81
N VAL A 104 -16.40 -4.49 10.47
CA VAL A 104 -17.74 -4.87 10.96
C VAL A 104 -18.08 -6.29 10.50
N LYS A 105 -17.75 -6.64 9.25
CA LYS A 105 -17.96 -8.00 8.72
C LYS A 105 -17.08 -9.04 9.43
N ALA A 106 -15.82 -8.69 9.71
CA ALA A 106 -14.90 -9.60 10.41
C ALA A 106 -15.34 -9.85 11.87
N MET A 107 -15.92 -8.84 12.53
CA MET A 107 -16.51 -9.00 13.86
C MET A 107 -17.78 -9.87 13.83
N ASP A 108 -18.60 -9.77 12.78
CA ASP A 108 -19.82 -10.57 12.62
C ASP A 108 -19.49 -12.06 12.39
N GLN A 109 -18.48 -12.34 11.59
CA GLN A 109 -18.03 -13.70 11.32
C GLN A 109 -17.46 -14.43 12.56
N ARG A 110 -17.04 -13.71 13.59
CA ARG A 110 -16.40 -14.27 14.80
C ARG A 110 -17.33 -14.44 15.99
N ASN A 111 -18.64 -14.32 15.83
CA ASN A 111 -19.62 -14.51 16.90
C ASN A 111 -19.31 -13.74 18.21
N LEU A 112 -18.72 -12.56 18.10
CA LEU A 112 -18.44 -11.71 19.28
C LEU A 112 -19.75 -11.24 19.92
N SER A 113 -19.77 -11.11 21.25
CA SER A 113 -20.91 -10.55 21.95
C SER A 113 -21.19 -9.11 21.50
N ILE A 114 -22.45 -8.66 21.56
CA ILE A 114 -22.85 -7.30 21.20
C ILE A 114 -22.05 -6.25 22.00
N LYS A 115 -21.82 -6.50 23.28
CA LYS A 115 -21.03 -5.61 24.14
C LYS A 115 -19.57 -5.54 23.70
N THR A 116 -18.98 -6.67 23.33
CA THR A 116 -17.60 -6.74 22.81
C THR A 116 -17.49 -6.04 21.46
N LYS A 117 -18.46 -6.24 20.57
CA LYS A 117 -18.51 -5.53 19.27
C LYS A 117 -18.56 -4.02 19.45
N ALA A 118 -19.41 -3.53 20.34
CA ALA A 118 -19.55 -2.09 20.63
C ALA A 118 -18.24 -1.49 21.19
N ASN A 119 -17.61 -2.18 22.15
CA ASN A 119 -16.34 -1.73 22.72
C ASN A 119 -15.21 -1.73 21.68
N VAL A 120 -15.06 -2.81 20.93
CA VAL A 120 -14.05 -2.89 19.87
C VAL A 120 -14.31 -1.83 18.79
N SER A 121 -15.55 -1.63 18.38
CA SER A 121 -15.90 -0.59 17.40
C SER A 121 -15.52 0.81 17.89
N LYS A 122 -15.80 1.14 19.14
CA LYS A 122 -15.43 2.42 19.75
C LYS A 122 -13.90 2.61 19.80
N LEU A 123 -13.16 1.59 20.20
CA LEU A 123 -11.71 1.63 20.26
C LEU A 123 -11.11 1.84 18.86
N LEU A 124 -11.66 1.16 17.86
CA LEU A 124 -11.17 1.19 16.50
C LEU A 124 -11.40 2.53 15.78
N THR A 125 -12.43 3.29 16.16
CA THR A 125 -12.66 4.64 15.61
C THR A 125 -11.60 5.66 16.01
N SER A 126 -10.86 5.40 17.08
CA SER A 126 -9.79 6.28 17.59
C SER A 126 -8.39 5.95 17.03
N LEU A 127 -8.25 4.85 16.28
CA LEU A 127 -6.95 4.40 15.81
C LEU A 127 -6.43 5.20 14.62
N PRO A 128 -5.12 5.48 14.59
CA PRO A 128 -4.50 6.14 13.46
C PRO A 128 -4.35 5.19 12.26
N ILE A 129 -4.30 5.78 11.07
CA ILE A 129 -3.79 5.11 9.88
C ILE A 129 -2.36 5.59 9.70
N VAL A 130 -1.40 4.70 9.85
CA VAL A 130 0.03 5.02 9.67
C VAL A 130 0.59 4.13 8.56
N ALA A 131 1.23 4.76 7.58
CA ALA A 131 1.83 4.03 6.47
C ALA A 131 2.92 3.07 6.96
N SER A 132 3.02 1.89 6.36
CA SER A 132 3.96 0.84 6.80
C SER A 132 5.43 1.29 6.78
N ASN A 133 5.83 2.09 5.79
CA ASN A 133 7.19 2.65 5.73
C ASN A 133 7.50 3.61 6.88
N VAL A 134 6.51 4.38 7.34
CA VAL A 134 6.63 5.26 8.51
C VAL A 134 6.75 4.44 9.79
N MET A 135 5.93 3.38 9.93
CA MET A 135 6.03 2.44 11.05
C MET A 135 7.39 1.74 11.11
N MET A 136 7.97 1.38 9.96
CA MET A 136 9.33 0.80 9.90
C MET A 136 10.40 1.80 10.38
N SER A 137 10.24 3.09 10.07
CA SER A 137 11.13 4.14 10.60
C SER A 137 11.01 4.27 12.12
N TYR A 138 9.77 4.18 12.67
CA TYR A 138 9.56 4.19 14.12
C TYR A 138 10.15 2.94 14.78
N ALA A 139 10.09 1.78 14.12
CA ALA A 139 10.74 0.56 14.58
C ALA A 139 12.25 0.72 14.73
N SER A 140 12.89 1.27 13.72
CA SER A 140 14.34 1.50 13.72
C SER A 140 14.77 2.43 14.88
N GLN A 141 14.03 3.50 15.12
CA GLN A 141 14.30 4.43 16.22
C GLN A 141 14.06 3.79 17.58
N LEU A 142 12.95 3.06 17.74
CA LEU A 142 12.65 2.34 18.98
C LEU A 142 13.75 1.30 19.28
N HIS A 143 14.14 0.52 18.28
CA HIS A 143 15.21 -0.48 18.41
C HIS A 143 16.53 0.15 18.85
N TYR A 144 16.89 1.29 18.25
CA TYR A 144 18.09 2.02 18.67
C TYR A 144 18.02 2.46 20.14
N LEU A 145 16.87 2.94 20.62
CA LEU A 145 16.68 3.31 22.02
C LEU A 145 16.77 2.10 22.97
N ILE A 146 16.31 0.92 22.52
CA ILE A 146 16.32 -0.32 23.32
C ILE A 146 17.72 -0.96 23.34
N SER A 147 18.34 -1.14 22.17
CA SER A 147 19.55 -1.94 21.98
C SER A 147 20.83 -1.11 21.93
N GLY A 148 20.75 0.19 21.62
CA GLY A 148 21.90 1.05 21.30
C GLY A 148 22.47 0.80 19.89
N THR A 149 21.88 -0.08 19.08
CA THR A 149 22.35 -0.44 17.72
C THR A 149 21.35 -0.03 16.67
N ALA A 150 21.87 0.47 15.54
CA ALA A 150 21.04 0.76 14.38
C ALA A 150 20.68 -0.55 13.65
N ILE A 151 19.44 -0.62 13.14
CA ILE A 151 18.96 -1.75 12.35
C ILE A 151 18.58 -1.27 10.95
N ASP A 152 18.86 -2.08 9.93
CA ASP A 152 18.32 -1.86 8.59
C ASP A 152 16.81 -2.18 8.60
N ILE A 153 16.00 -1.21 8.16
CA ILE A 153 14.54 -1.34 8.07
C ILE A 153 14.09 -2.53 7.22
N ASN A 154 14.91 -2.97 6.25
CA ASN A 154 14.63 -4.13 5.41
C ASN A 154 14.79 -5.47 6.15
N THR A 155 15.39 -5.48 7.33
CA THR A 155 15.54 -6.68 8.16
C THR A 155 14.41 -6.86 9.16
N ILE A 156 13.48 -5.90 9.26
CA ILE A 156 12.31 -5.99 10.13
C ILE A 156 11.34 -7.03 9.57
N GLU A 157 11.14 -8.10 10.32
CA GLU A 157 10.28 -9.19 9.89
C GLU A 157 8.80 -8.80 9.96
N SER A 158 8.08 -9.08 8.87
CA SER A 158 6.62 -8.95 8.83
C SER A 158 5.98 -10.31 9.06
N VAL A 159 5.32 -10.46 10.19
CA VAL A 159 4.59 -11.68 10.56
C VAL A 159 3.11 -11.46 10.26
N GLN A 160 2.59 -12.20 9.30
CA GLN A 160 1.13 -12.27 9.09
C GLN A 160 0.58 -13.38 9.97
N ASN A 161 -0.36 -13.05 10.82
CA ASN A 161 -1.17 -14.05 11.50
C ASN A 161 -2.14 -14.62 10.45
N LYS A 162 -1.65 -15.59 9.69
CA LYS A 162 -2.41 -16.30 8.66
C LYS A 162 -3.49 -17.11 9.36
N GLY A 163 -4.67 -16.49 9.57
CA GLY A 163 -5.86 -17.32 9.59
C GLY A 163 -5.84 -18.13 8.29
N ASN A 164 -6.07 -19.42 8.36
CA ASN A 164 -6.00 -20.37 7.26
C ASN A 164 -6.46 -19.74 5.93
N TYR A 165 -5.53 -19.14 5.18
CA TYR A 165 -5.73 -18.94 3.77
C TYR A 165 -5.52 -20.33 3.16
N GLU A 166 -6.62 -21.02 2.95
CA GLU A 166 -6.61 -22.08 1.95
C GLU A 166 -6.06 -21.45 0.68
N ASN A 167 -4.96 -21.98 0.17
CA ASN A 167 -4.48 -21.62 -1.15
C ASN A 167 -5.70 -21.66 -2.07
N PRO A 168 -6.08 -20.56 -2.73
CA PRO A 168 -7.19 -20.62 -3.65
C PRO A 168 -6.87 -21.77 -4.61
N SER A 169 -7.69 -22.80 -4.60
CA SER A 169 -7.61 -23.85 -5.61
C SER A 169 -7.85 -23.11 -6.94
N ILE A 170 -6.76 -22.83 -7.64
CA ILE A 170 -6.82 -22.27 -8.99
C ILE A 170 -7.39 -23.40 -9.84
N VAL A 171 -8.71 -23.42 -9.97
CA VAL A 171 -9.35 -24.20 -11.02
C VAL A 171 -9.09 -23.45 -12.31
N PRO A 172 -8.26 -23.98 -13.22
CA PRO A 172 -7.99 -23.31 -14.47
C PRO A 172 -9.29 -23.20 -15.27
N SER A 173 -9.88 -22.04 -15.31
CA SER A 173 -10.94 -21.74 -16.29
C SER A 173 -10.26 -21.47 -17.65
N SER A 174 -9.81 -22.53 -18.29
CA SER A 174 -8.81 -22.50 -19.33
C SER A 174 -9.21 -21.85 -20.66
N GLN A 175 -10.49 -21.59 -20.91
CA GLN A 175 -10.93 -21.01 -22.21
C GLN A 175 -11.20 -19.50 -22.16
N GLN A 176 -11.65 -18.94 -21.04
CA GLN A 176 -11.96 -17.50 -20.97
C GLN A 176 -10.72 -16.61 -20.89
N HIS A 177 -9.64 -17.07 -20.24
CA HIS A 177 -8.44 -16.25 -20.08
C HIS A 177 -7.59 -16.14 -21.35
N HIS A 178 -7.61 -17.12 -22.26
CA HIS A 178 -6.89 -17.03 -23.53
C HIS A 178 -7.43 -15.93 -24.44
N GLY A 179 -8.76 -15.74 -24.49
CA GLY A 179 -9.38 -14.66 -25.28
C GLY A 179 -9.03 -13.27 -24.73
N ILE A 180 -8.98 -13.11 -23.43
CA ILE A 180 -8.62 -11.85 -22.75
C ILE A 180 -7.17 -11.48 -23.09
N TRP A 181 -6.24 -12.40 -22.94
CA TRP A 181 -4.84 -12.18 -23.25
C TRP A 181 -4.60 -11.78 -24.71
N ALA A 182 -5.21 -12.50 -25.67
CA ALA A 182 -5.07 -12.17 -27.08
C ALA A 182 -5.60 -10.77 -27.43
N SER A 183 -6.75 -10.39 -26.86
CA SER A 183 -7.34 -9.05 -27.06
C SER A 183 -6.51 -7.95 -26.42
N GLU A 184 -5.94 -8.19 -25.23
CA GLU A 184 -5.03 -7.25 -24.56
C GLU A 184 -3.75 -7.04 -25.39
N GLN A 185 -3.14 -8.13 -25.87
CA GLN A 185 -1.93 -8.04 -26.71
C GLN A 185 -2.20 -7.28 -28.03
N GLU A 186 -3.34 -7.50 -28.66
CA GLU A 186 -3.70 -6.78 -29.88
C GLU A 186 -3.93 -5.29 -29.62
N PHE A 187 -4.62 -4.93 -28.52
CA PHE A 187 -4.77 -3.55 -28.09
C PHE A 187 -3.41 -2.88 -27.86
N LEU A 188 -2.52 -3.49 -27.07
CA LEU A 188 -1.20 -2.93 -26.75
C LEU A 188 -0.33 -2.80 -28.02
N ARG A 189 -0.40 -3.77 -28.93
CA ARG A 189 0.32 -3.73 -30.21
C ARG A 189 -0.14 -2.54 -31.06
N LEU A 190 -1.45 -2.39 -31.27
CA LEU A 190 -2.00 -1.27 -32.04
C LEU A 190 -1.69 0.08 -31.41
N PHE A 191 -1.76 0.15 -30.08
CA PHE A 191 -1.49 1.37 -29.33
C PHE A 191 -0.03 1.82 -29.49
N LYS A 192 0.93 0.93 -29.26
CA LYS A 192 2.37 1.25 -29.42
C LYS A 192 2.77 1.55 -30.85
N ASP A 193 2.04 0.99 -31.83
CA ASP A 193 2.27 1.26 -33.26
C ASP A 193 1.68 2.60 -33.72
N GLY A 194 0.94 3.31 -32.85
CA GLY A 194 0.25 4.55 -33.21
C GLY A 194 -0.94 4.31 -34.17
N ASN A 195 -1.52 3.11 -34.15
CA ASN A 195 -2.65 2.75 -35.00
C ASN A 195 -3.98 3.14 -34.33
N PRO A 196 -4.84 3.98 -34.97
CA PRO A 196 -6.11 4.44 -34.39
C PRO A 196 -7.13 3.32 -34.14
N ASP A 197 -6.97 2.14 -34.74
CA ASP A 197 -7.86 1.00 -34.49
C ASP A 197 -7.68 0.40 -33.07
N TYR A 198 -6.72 0.91 -32.25
CA TYR A 198 -6.57 0.52 -30.85
C TYR A 198 -7.87 0.68 -30.06
N SER A 199 -8.66 1.70 -30.36
CA SER A 199 -9.92 1.99 -29.66
C SER A 199 -10.95 0.87 -29.85
N LYS A 200 -11.03 0.28 -31.05
CA LYS A 200 -11.88 -0.89 -31.33
C LYS A 200 -11.39 -2.14 -30.59
N ALA A 201 -10.06 -2.35 -30.60
CA ALA A 201 -9.45 -3.47 -29.88
C ALA A 201 -9.69 -3.35 -28.36
N LEU A 202 -9.62 -2.15 -27.82
CA LEU A 202 -9.92 -1.90 -26.40
C LEU A 202 -11.39 -2.16 -26.07
N GLN A 203 -12.33 -1.72 -26.88
CA GLN A 203 -13.75 -2.01 -26.70
C GLN A 203 -14.02 -3.52 -26.72
N ASN A 204 -13.40 -4.26 -27.62
CA ASN A 204 -13.52 -5.71 -27.67
C ASN A 204 -12.92 -6.38 -26.44
N SER A 205 -11.81 -5.86 -25.90
CA SER A 205 -11.19 -6.38 -24.67
C SER A 205 -12.01 -6.09 -23.43
N SER A 206 -12.68 -4.95 -23.35
CA SER A 206 -13.52 -4.56 -22.21
C SER A 206 -14.76 -5.45 -22.05
N HIS A 207 -15.27 -6.02 -23.12
CA HIS A 207 -16.36 -7.00 -23.10
C HIS A 207 -15.93 -8.39 -22.62
N LEU A 208 -14.62 -8.71 -22.69
CA LEU A 208 -14.08 -10.01 -22.30
C LEU A 208 -13.72 -10.12 -20.80
N SER A 209 -14.20 -9.18 -19.98
CA SER A 209 -13.96 -9.10 -18.53
C SER A 209 -12.51 -8.77 -18.19
N ASN A 210 -12.31 -7.59 -17.68
CA ASN A 210 -11.10 -7.21 -16.94
C ASN A 210 -10.84 -8.28 -15.87
N GLY A 211 -9.68 -8.93 -15.86
CA GLY A 211 -9.34 -10.04 -14.97
C GLY A 211 -9.49 -9.79 -13.46
N VAL A 212 -10.04 -8.64 -13.10
CA VAL A 212 -10.38 -8.23 -11.74
C VAL A 212 -11.87 -8.49 -11.51
N LYS A 213 -12.19 -9.44 -10.64
CA LYS A 213 -13.58 -9.70 -10.24
C LYS A 213 -14.19 -8.42 -9.66
N HIS A 214 -15.27 -7.95 -10.28
CA HIS A 214 -16.02 -6.82 -9.76
C HIS A 214 -16.50 -7.08 -8.33
N ASN A 215 -16.20 -6.16 -7.41
CA ASN A 215 -16.88 -6.12 -6.13
C ASN A 215 -18.23 -5.38 -6.35
N PRO A 216 -19.37 -6.08 -6.35
CA PRO A 216 -20.68 -5.45 -6.65
C PRO A 216 -21.09 -4.40 -5.61
N LYS A 217 -20.38 -4.29 -4.49
CA LYS A 217 -20.70 -3.38 -3.38
C LYS A 217 -20.05 -2.00 -3.51
N ASN A 218 -19.02 -1.84 -4.36
CA ASN A 218 -18.39 -0.54 -4.62
C ASN A 218 -17.92 -0.45 -6.08
N SER A 219 -18.83 -0.01 -6.93
CA SER A 219 -18.61 0.10 -8.38
C SER A 219 -17.54 1.14 -8.73
N LEU A 220 -17.47 2.28 -8.03
CA LEU A 220 -16.47 3.32 -8.27
C LEU A 220 -15.05 2.82 -7.94
N ARG A 221 -14.88 2.14 -6.80
CA ARG A 221 -13.57 1.56 -6.43
C ARG A 221 -13.12 0.51 -7.44
N ALA A 222 -14.03 -0.34 -7.91
CA ALA A 222 -13.72 -1.32 -8.96
C ALA A 222 -13.31 -0.63 -10.27
N ALA A 223 -14.00 0.46 -10.65
CA ALA A 223 -13.66 1.26 -11.83
C ALA A 223 -12.28 1.92 -11.70
N LYS A 224 -11.95 2.51 -10.55
CA LYS A 224 -10.62 3.07 -10.28
C LYS A 224 -9.51 2.02 -10.38
N ASN A 225 -9.71 0.85 -9.80
CA ASN A 225 -8.73 -0.25 -9.89
C ASN A 225 -8.49 -0.65 -11.36
N ASN A 226 -9.54 -0.75 -12.16
CA ASN A 226 -9.43 -1.05 -13.59
C ASN A 226 -8.72 0.09 -14.35
N ALA A 227 -8.98 1.35 -13.99
CA ALA A 227 -8.31 2.51 -14.56
C ALA A 227 -6.80 2.49 -14.28
N PHE A 228 -6.36 2.12 -13.07
CA PHE A 228 -4.94 1.97 -12.74
C PHE A 228 -4.26 0.84 -13.52
N VAL A 229 -4.94 -0.29 -13.71
CA VAL A 229 -4.41 -1.37 -14.55
C VAL A 229 -4.22 -0.88 -15.98
N LEU A 230 -5.22 -0.20 -16.56
CA LEU A 230 -5.16 0.36 -17.90
C LEU A 230 -4.06 1.42 -18.02
N LEU A 231 -3.95 2.34 -17.06
CA LEU A 231 -2.89 3.36 -17.00
C LEU A 231 -1.49 2.72 -17.06
N THR A 232 -1.27 1.68 -16.28
CA THR A 232 0.02 0.96 -16.29
C THR A 232 0.31 0.34 -17.64
N LEU A 233 -0.65 -0.34 -18.24
CA LEU A 233 -0.51 -0.99 -19.56
C LEU A 233 -0.23 0.03 -20.66
N ILE A 234 -1.00 1.12 -20.71
CA ILE A 234 -0.84 2.19 -21.71
C ILE A 234 0.52 2.89 -21.55
N SER A 235 0.93 3.19 -20.32
CA SER A 235 2.23 3.82 -20.05
C SER A 235 3.39 2.96 -20.58
N ARG A 236 3.35 1.65 -20.38
CA ARG A 236 4.38 0.73 -20.90
C ARG A 236 4.34 0.62 -22.43
N ALA A 237 3.14 0.49 -23.01
CA ALA A 237 2.97 0.47 -24.46
C ALA A 237 3.47 1.77 -25.11
N ALA A 238 3.24 2.93 -24.48
CA ALA A 238 3.74 4.20 -24.97
C ALA A 238 5.27 4.29 -24.96
N ILE A 239 5.93 3.81 -23.91
CA ILE A 239 7.40 3.72 -23.86
C ILE A 239 7.93 2.80 -24.97
N GLU A 240 7.32 1.63 -25.17
CA GLU A 240 7.65 0.72 -26.26
C GLU A 240 7.38 1.36 -27.64
N GLY A 241 6.40 2.26 -27.74
CA GLY A 241 6.07 3.06 -28.91
C GLY A 241 7.01 4.24 -29.19
N GLY A 242 8.01 4.47 -28.32
CA GLY A 242 9.04 5.49 -28.48
C GLY A 242 8.86 6.75 -27.63
N VAL A 243 7.85 6.81 -26.76
CA VAL A 243 7.71 7.92 -25.80
C VAL A 243 8.83 7.84 -24.78
N SER A 244 9.40 8.99 -24.41
CA SER A 244 10.41 9.05 -23.34
C SER A 244 9.86 8.48 -22.03
N PRO A 245 10.61 7.62 -21.29
CA PRO A 245 10.17 7.09 -20.00
C PRO A 245 9.81 8.18 -18.99
N ASN A 246 10.54 9.29 -18.96
CA ASN A 246 10.24 10.41 -18.05
C ASN A 246 8.85 10.97 -18.32
N VAL A 247 8.53 11.29 -19.59
CA VAL A 247 7.21 11.79 -19.99
C VAL A 247 6.12 10.78 -19.67
N ALA A 248 6.36 9.49 -19.92
CA ALA A 248 5.38 8.45 -19.65
C ALA A 248 5.10 8.28 -18.15
N TYR A 249 6.12 8.43 -17.28
CA TYR A 249 5.97 8.38 -15.84
C TYR A 249 5.31 9.64 -15.27
N ASP A 250 5.67 10.83 -15.74
CA ASP A 250 5.01 12.07 -15.33
C ASP A 250 3.51 12.04 -15.63
N LEU A 251 3.13 11.54 -16.81
CA LEU A 251 1.73 11.31 -17.14
C LEU A 251 1.08 10.23 -16.28
N CYS A 252 1.83 9.19 -15.90
CA CYS A 252 1.34 8.14 -15.00
C CYS A 252 1.00 8.72 -13.63
N ASP A 253 1.85 9.55 -13.07
CA ASP A 253 1.62 10.21 -11.78
C ASP A 253 0.43 11.18 -11.87
N PHE A 254 0.36 11.99 -12.92
CA PHE A 254 -0.73 12.93 -13.14
C PHE A 254 -2.10 12.23 -13.25
N TYR A 255 -2.21 11.21 -14.10
CA TYR A 255 -3.47 10.48 -14.27
C TYR A 255 -3.78 9.58 -13.07
N GLY A 256 -2.77 9.04 -12.39
CA GLY A 256 -2.93 8.32 -11.15
C GLY A 256 -3.65 9.16 -10.09
N GLN A 257 -3.21 10.40 -9.90
CA GLN A 257 -3.86 11.32 -8.97
C GLN A 257 -5.30 11.64 -9.41
N ARG A 258 -5.54 11.89 -10.68
CA ARG A 258 -6.90 12.18 -11.19
C ARG A 258 -7.86 10.99 -11.05
N ILE A 259 -7.38 9.75 -11.22
CA ILE A 259 -8.15 8.53 -10.96
C ILE A 259 -8.53 8.46 -9.49
N GLU A 260 -7.58 8.72 -8.57
CA GLU A 260 -7.85 8.73 -7.12
C GLU A 260 -8.87 9.82 -6.74
N ASP A 261 -8.78 10.99 -7.34
CA ASP A 261 -9.65 12.14 -7.04
C ASP A 261 -11.05 12.01 -7.65
N SER A 262 -11.27 11.09 -8.61
CA SER A 262 -12.58 10.92 -9.25
C SER A 262 -13.67 10.54 -8.26
N VAL A 263 -14.82 11.20 -8.34
CA VAL A 263 -15.90 11.08 -7.36
C VAL A 263 -17.12 10.28 -7.88
N SER A 264 -17.14 9.99 -9.18
CA SER A 264 -18.21 9.23 -9.83
C SER A 264 -17.69 8.30 -10.93
N LEU A 265 -18.52 7.37 -11.41
CA LEU A 265 -18.18 6.52 -12.55
C LEU A 265 -18.00 7.31 -13.84
N ASP A 266 -18.80 8.34 -14.04
CA ASP A 266 -18.76 9.22 -15.21
C ASP A 266 -17.46 10.06 -15.21
N ASP A 267 -17.12 10.64 -14.08
CA ASP A 267 -15.88 11.37 -13.87
C ASP A 267 -14.65 10.47 -14.11
N ASN A 268 -14.65 9.26 -13.55
CA ASN A 268 -13.59 8.28 -13.80
C ASN A 268 -13.50 7.86 -15.28
N GLY A 269 -14.65 7.74 -15.95
CA GLY A 269 -14.72 7.47 -17.40
C GLY A 269 -14.07 8.58 -18.22
N THR A 270 -14.36 9.84 -17.90
CA THR A 270 -13.75 11.02 -18.55
C THR A 270 -12.22 11.02 -18.38
N VAL A 271 -11.73 10.72 -17.19
CA VAL A 271 -10.28 10.62 -16.94
C VAL A 271 -9.63 9.52 -17.79
N ILE A 272 -10.30 8.36 -17.92
CA ILE A 272 -9.82 7.25 -18.77
C ILE A 272 -9.73 7.64 -20.25
N GLU A 273 -10.75 8.29 -20.80
CA GLU A 273 -10.78 8.71 -22.19
C GLU A 273 -9.68 9.75 -22.49
N GLU A 274 -9.52 10.73 -21.63
CA GLU A 274 -8.48 11.75 -21.76
C GLU A 274 -7.08 11.13 -21.67
N MET A 275 -6.84 10.26 -20.70
CA MET A 275 -5.59 9.52 -20.52
C MET A 275 -5.22 8.75 -21.81
N GLN A 276 -6.15 7.99 -22.36
CA GLN A 276 -5.92 7.24 -23.60
C GLN A 276 -5.54 8.16 -24.75
N THR A 277 -6.27 9.27 -24.91
CA THR A 277 -6.05 10.24 -25.98
C THR A 277 -4.67 10.87 -25.89
N VAL A 278 -4.29 11.34 -24.70
CA VAL A 278 -3.00 12.02 -24.48
C VAL A 278 -1.83 11.07 -24.70
N TYR A 279 -1.88 9.87 -24.13
CA TYR A 279 -0.80 8.87 -24.36
C TYR A 279 -0.69 8.47 -25.82
N PHE A 280 -1.81 8.27 -26.50
CA PHE A 280 -1.81 7.94 -27.93
C PHE A 280 -1.22 9.06 -28.78
N GLN A 281 -1.56 10.32 -28.50
CA GLN A 281 -0.94 11.47 -29.16
C GLN A 281 0.58 11.47 -28.98
N LYS A 282 1.06 11.20 -27.76
CA LYS A 282 2.50 11.11 -27.50
C LYS A 282 3.18 9.99 -28.26
N VAL A 283 2.53 8.85 -28.46
CA VAL A 283 3.03 7.77 -29.31
C VAL A 283 3.11 8.22 -30.77
N CYS A 284 2.07 8.87 -31.29
CA CYS A 284 2.06 9.39 -32.65
C CYS A 284 3.18 10.44 -32.86
N GLU A 285 3.35 11.38 -31.92
CA GLU A 285 4.44 12.36 -31.94
C GLU A 285 5.81 11.67 -31.96
N ALA A 286 6.01 10.64 -31.12
CA ALA A 286 7.26 9.88 -31.09
C ALA A 286 7.55 9.15 -32.41
N LYS A 287 6.49 8.61 -33.06
CA LYS A 287 6.62 7.95 -34.37
C LYS A 287 6.96 8.92 -35.52
N HIS A 288 6.42 10.13 -35.48
CA HIS A 288 6.75 11.17 -36.47
C HIS A 288 8.18 11.69 -36.33
N THR A 289 8.83 11.46 -35.23
CA THR A 289 10.25 11.79 -35.01
C THR A 289 11.21 10.65 -35.42
N ASP A 290 10.72 9.54 -35.97
CA ASP A 290 11.52 8.43 -36.54
C ASP A 290 12.30 8.84 -37.80
N GLY A 291 13.29 9.64 -37.66
CA GLY A 291 14.19 10.19 -38.71
C GLY A 291 15.16 11.19 -38.11
N ILE A 292 14.92 11.54 -36.86
CA ILE A 292 15.77 12.46 -36.06
C ILE A 292 16.85 11.66 -35.36
N SER A 293 18.10 12.13 -35.41
CA SER A 293 19.19 11.44 -34.73
C SER A 293 18.90 11.31 -33.24
N PRO A 294 19.36 10.22 -32.54
CA PRO A 294 19.15 10.04 -31.11
C PRO A 294 19.64 11.23 -30.25
N ILE A 295 20.65 11.93 -30.71
CA ILE A 295 21.20 13.12 -30.03
C ILE A 295 20.17 14.26 -30.06
N VAL A 296 19.56 14.52 -31.23
CA VAL A 296 18.54 15.58 -31.37
C VAL A 296 17.28 15.21 -30.60
N LYS A 297 16.88 13.93 -30.56
CA LYS A 297 15.76 13.46 -29.73
C LYS A 297 16.01 13.73 -28.27
N ASN A 298 17.18 13.36 -27.74
CA ASN A 298 17.55 13.62 -26.34
C ASN A 298 17.58 15.14 -26.03
N CYS A 299 18.01 15.97 -26.97
CA CYS A 299 17.95 17.43 -26.81
C CYS A 299 16.51 17.95 -26.73
N CYS A 300 15.62 17.45 -27.59
CA CYS A 300 14.20 17.82 -27.57
C CYS A 300 13.53 17.38 -26.27
N ASP A 301 13.79 16.17 -25.79
CA ASP A 301 13.28 15.65 -24.53
C ASP A 301 13.79 16.50 -23.35
N TYR A 302 15.07 16.85 -23.33
CA TYR A 302 15.64 17.72 -22.31
C TYR A 302 14.99 19.12 -22.32
N ILE A 303 14.84 19.73 -23.49
CA ILE A 303 14.16 21.04 -23.64
C ILE A 303 12.71 20.95 -23.17
N GLY A 304 12.01 19.87 -23.49
CA GLY A 304 10.61 19.67 -23.09
C GLY A 304 10.42 19.61 -21.58
N VAL A 305 11.34 18.95 -20.87
CA VAL A 305 11.33 18.88 -19.39
C VAL A 305 11.69 20.23 -18.76
N HIS A 306 12.62 20.98 -19.37
CA HIS A 306 13.15 22.24 -18.81
C HIS A 306 12.61 23.51 -19.50
N ILE A 307 11.44 23.43 -20.16
CA ILE A 307 10.88 24.52 -20.98
C ILE A 307 10.64 25.83 -20.20
N ASN A 308 10.45 25.73 -18.89
CA ASN A 308 10.25 26.87 -18.00
C ASN A 308 11.56 27.37 -17.35
N GLU A 309 12.69 26.77 -17.66
CA GLU A 309 13.99 27.13 -17.12
C GLU A 309 14.82 27.92 -18.13
N LYS A 310 15.79 28.70 -17.65
CA LYS A 310 16.73 29.39 -18.55
C LYS A 310 17.75 28.40 -19.08
N LEU A 311 17.50 27.90 -20.29
CA LEU A 311 18.44 27.01 -20.98
C LEU A 311 19.60 27.81 -21.55
N SER A 312 20.85 27.37 -21.38
CA SER A 312 22.04 27.91 -22.02
C SER A 312 22.79 26.78 -22.72
N ILE A 313 23.24 27.05 -23.94
CA ILE A 313 24.21 26.19 -24.65
C ILE A 313 25.57 26.62 -24.13
N GLY A 314 26.24 25.74 -23.35
CA GLY A 314 27.57 25.99 -22.80
C GLY A 314 28.64 25.94 -23.85
#